data_574672f831a433da1530e34c4149564c
#
_entry.id   574672f831a433da1530e34c4149564c
#
_cell.length_a   1.000
_cell.length_b   1.000
_cell.length_c   1.000
_cell.angle_alpha   90.00
_cell.angle_beta   90.00
_cell.angle_gamma   90.00
#
_symmetry.space_group_name_H-M   'P 1'
#
loop_
_entity.id
_entity.type
_entity.pdbx_description
1 polymer ?
#
loop_
_entity_poly.entity_id
_entity_poly.type
_entity_poly.pdbx_seq_one_letter_code
_entity_poly.pdbx_strand_id
1 'polypeptide(L)'
;MTYRVRFTEEAEADLLRLYDFILTRDDGDWMVAERALEAIKSGICILELTPFSCRKAGHDSPFIRELVIPFGANGYVALFEIDNADTVTVLALRHQRECDYH
;
A
#
# COMPACT_ATOMS: atom_id res chain seq x y z
N MET A 1 -11.82 18.06 -2.98
CA MET A 1 -11.88 17.56 -1.60
C MET A 1 -10.87 16.45 -1.41
N THR A 2 -10.21 16.45 -0.25
CA THR A 2 -9.25 15.40 0.07
C THR A 2 -9.91 14.37 0.97
N TYR A 3 -9.48 13.12 0.82
CA TYR A 3 -9.91 12.03 1.68
C TYR A 3 -8.94 11.88 2.83
N ARG A 4 -9.47 11.51 3.99
CA ARG A 4 -8.64 11.16 5.14
C ARG A 4 -8.22 9.71 4.97
N VAL A 5 -6.94 9.43 5.01
CA VAL A 5 -6.41 8.07 4.89
C VAL A 5 -6.05 7.54 6.28
N ARG A 6 -6.61 6.40 6.63
CA ARG A 6 -6.35 5.73 7.90
C ARG A 6 -5.69 4.38 7.63
N PHE A 7 -4.90 3.90 8.58
CA PHE A 7 -4.27 2.59 8.52
C PHE A 7 -4.80 1.72 9.64
N THR A 8 -5.10 0.46 9.32
CA THR A 8 -5.39 -0.53 10.35
C THR A 8 -4.09 -0.93 11.04
N GLU A 9 -4.20 -1.60 12.18
CA GLU A 9 -3.01 -2.12 12.85
C GLU A 9 -2.27 -3.11 11.96
N GLU A 10 -3.00 -3.92 11.21
CA GLU A 10 -2.41 -4.87 10.27
C GLU A 10 -1.63 -4.15 9.16
N ALA A 11 -2.18 -3.07 8.65
CA ALA A 11 -1.51 -2.29 7.61
C ALA A 11 -0.23 -1.65 8.15
N GLU A 12 -0.27 -1.13 9.37
CA GLU A 12 0.92 -0.56 10.00
C GLU A 12 1.99 -1.63 10.22
N ALA A 13 1.57 -2.81 10.67
CA ALA A 13 2.50 -3.93 10.86
C ALA A 13 3.10 -4.38 9.52
N ASP A 14 2.29 -4.40 8.48
CA ASP A 14 2.76 -4.72 7.12
C ASP A 14 3.83 -3.74 6.67
N LEU A 15 3.64 -2.46 6.93
CA LEU A 15 4.59 -1.43 6.54
C LEU A 15 5.94 -1.65 7.23
N LEU A 16 5.92 -1.94 8.52
CA LEU A 16 7.14 -2.23 9.27
C LEU A 16 7.80 -3.50 8.77
N ARG A 17 7.02 -4.51 8.48
CA ARG A 17 7.55 -5.78 7.96
C ARG A 17 8.23 -5.58 6.61
N LEU A 18 7.63 -4.78 5.74
CA LEU A 18 8.22 -4.50 4.44
C LEU A 18 9.53 -3.72 4.58
N TYR A 19 9.57 -2.77 5.49
CA TYR A 19 10.77 -2.00 5.75
C TYR A 19 11.89 -2.91 6.26
N ASP A 20 11.59 -3.75 7.24
CA ASP A 20 12.57 -4.70 7.78
C ASP A 20 13.06 -5.69 6.74
N PHE A 21 12.16 -6.15 5.88
CA PHE A 21 12.51 -7.07 4.80
C PHE A 21 13.52 -6.44 3.85
N ILE A 22 13.32 -5.19 3.49
CA ILE A 22 14.24 -4.49 2.60
C ILE A 22 15.59 -4.30 3.25
N LEU A 23 15.61 -3.90 4.52
CA LEU A 23 16.85 -3.73 5.27
C LEU A 23 17.65 -5.03 5.33
N THR A 24 16.97 -6.14 5.57
CA THR A 24 17.61 -7.44 5.67
C THR A 24 18.15 -7.92 4.33
N ARG A 25 17.33 -7.75 3.29
CA ARG A 25 17.63 -8.27 1.96
C ARG A 25 18.79 -7.54 1.28
N ASP A 26 18.88 -6.24 1.47
CA ASP A 26 19.86 -5.42 0.77
C ASP A 26 21.06 -5.08 1.64
N ASP A 27 21.44 -6.03 2.51
CA ASP A 27 22.60 -5.91 3.40
C ASP A 27 22.53 -4.65 4.28
N GLY A 28 21.32 -4.30 4.68
CA GLY A 28 21.11 -3.16 5.54
C GLY A 28 21.15 -1.82 4.84
N ASP A 29 20.91 -1.80 3.53
CA ASP A 29 20.89 -0.54 2.79
C ASP A 29 19.62 0.24 3.12
N TRP A 30 19.74 1.09 4.13
CA TRP A 30 18.63 1.89 4.61
C TRP A 30 18.16 2.90 3.56
N MET A 31 19.03 3.26 2.59
CA MET A 31 18.63 4.21 1.54
C MET A 31 17.58 3.59 0.63
N VAL A 32 17.70 2.30 0.33
CA VAL A 32 16.69 1.60 -0.46
C VAL A 32 15.38 1.53 0.29
N ALA A 33 15.45 1.23 1.60
CA ALA A 33 14.26 1.17 2.43
C ALA A 33 13.56 2.54 2.52
N GLU A 34 14.33 3.61 2.63
CA GLU A 34 13.77 4.96 2.65
C GLU A 34 13.08 5.31 1.32
N ARG A 35 13.67 4.93 0.20
CA ARG A 35 13.06 5.16 -1.11
C ARG A 35 11.76 4.38 -1.26
N ALA A 36 11.73 3.16 -0.75
CA ALA A 36 10.51 2.36 -0.78
C ALA A 36 9.40 3.02 0.04
N LEU A 37 9.73 3.54 1.22
CA LEU A 37 8.77 4.27 2.03
C LEU A 37 8.26 5.51 1.31
N GLU A 38 9.15 6.25 0.65
CA GLU A 38 8.74 7.41 -0.12
C GLU A 38 7.79 7.04 -1.25
N ALA A 39 8.05 5.92 -1.93
CA ALA A 39 7.16 5.45 -2.99
C ALA A 39 5.78 5.11 -2.42
N ILE A 40 5.75 4.45 -1.28
CA ILE A 40 4.48 4.10 -0.62
C ILE A 40 3.74 5.36 -0.21
N LYS A 41 4.43 6.33 0.39
CA LYS A 41 3.80 7.59 0.78
C LYS A 41 3.23 8.33 -0.41
N SER A 42 3.96 8.36 -1.52
CA SER A 42 3.47 9.00 -2.74
C SER A 42 2.23 8.31 -3.27
N GLY A 43 2.20 6.98 -3.19
CA GLY A 43 1.02 6.22 -3.58
C GLY A 43 -0.17 6.52 -2.68
N ILE A 44 0.06 6.61 -1.39
CA ILE A 44 -1.00 6.93 -0.43
C ILE A 44 -1.60 8.31 -0.71
N CYS A 45 -0.79 9.25 -1.18
CA CYS A 45 -1.30 10.58 -1.56
C CYS A 45 -2.34 10.49 -2.68
N ILE A 46 -2.25 9.49 -3.54
CA ILE A 46 -3.27 9.27 -4.57
C ILE A 46 -4.61 8.96 -3.92
N LEU A 47 -4.59 8.20 -2.83
CA LEU A 47 -5.82 7.85 -2.11
C LEU A 47 -6.48 9.07 -1.47
N GLU A 48 -5.70 10.08 -1.13
CA GLU A 48 -6.25 11.31 -0.59
C GLU A 48 -7.02 12.12 -1.63
N LEU A 49 -6.68 11.93 -2.89
CA LEU A 49 -7.24 12.72 -3.99
C LEU A 49 -8.26 11.94 -4.80
N THR A 50 -7.89 10.74 -5.25
CA THR A 50 -8.72 10.00 -6.21
C THR A 50 -8.79 8.49 -5.87
N PRO A 51 -9.32 8.11 -4.70
CA PRO A 51 -9.37 6.69 -4.36
C PRO A 51 -10.25 5.88 -5.30
N PHE A 52 -11.23 6.51 -5.92
CA PHE A 52 -12.12 5.83 -6.86
C PHE A 52 -11.47 5.46 -8.18
N SER A 53 -10.31 6.03 -8.48
CA SER A 53 -9.60 5.71 -9.71
C SER A 53 -8.86 4.37 -9.63
N CYS A 54 -8.73 3.81 -8.43
CA CYS A 54 -8.06 2.53 -8.22
C CYS A 54 -9.01 1.38 -8.56
N ARG A 55 -8.44 0.25 -9.01
CA ARG A 55 -9.24 -0.90 -9.41
C ARG A 55 -9.75 -1.68 -8.20
N LYS A 56 -10.78 -2.47 -8.41
CA LYS A 56 -11.28 -3.35 -7.37
C LYS A 56 -10.29 -4.49 -7.13
N ALA A 57 -10.13 -4.87 -5.87
CA ALA A 57 -9.09 -5.81 -5.48
C ALA A 57 -9.39 -7.26 -5.81
N GLY A 58 -10.64 -7.64 -5.90
CA GLY A 58 -10.94 -9.03 -6.18
C GLY A 58 -12.42 -9.30 -6.31
N HIS A 59 -12.73 -10.58 -6.39
CA HIS A 59 -14.10 -11.03 -6.61
C HIS A 59 -14.92 -11.15 -5.34
N ASP A 60 -14.23 -11.29 -4.20
CA ASP A 60 -14.90 -11.60 -2.94
C ASP A 60 -15.45 -10.39 -2.23
N SER A 61 -14.95 -9.21 -2.53
CA SER A 61 -15.43 -8.00 -1.91
C SER A 61 -15.48 -6.86 -2.91
N PRO A 62 -16.69 -6.37 -3.23
CA PRO A 62 -16.81 -5.22 -4.13
C PRO A 62 -16.36 -3.91 -3.51
N PHE A 63 -16.11 -3.91 -2.20
CA PHE A 63 -15.75 -2.69 -1.47
C PHE A 63 -14.26 -2.49 -1.32
N ILE A 64 -13.47 -3.54 -1.54
CA ILE A 64 -12.02 -3.46 -1.41
C ILE A 64 -11.41 -3.13 -2.75
N ARG A 65 -10.53 -2.14 -2.75
CA ARG A 65 -9.79 -1.71 -3.92
C ARG A 65 -8.31 -1.89 -3.67
N GLU A 66 -7.54 -1.87 -4.74
CA GLU A 66 -6.09 -1.98 -4.63
C GLU A 66 -5.41 -0.87 -5.39
N LEU A 67 -4.35 -0.35 -4.78
CA LEU A 67 -3.47 0.63 -5.38
C LEU A 67 -2.13 -0.05 -5.63
N VAL A 68 -1.70 -0.06 -6.90
CA VAL A 68 -0.39 -0.58 -7.25
C VAL A 68 0.62 0.54 -7.18
N ILE A 69 1.68 0.34 -6.41
CA ILE A 69 2.72 1.34 -6.18
C ILE A 69 4.00 0.82 -6.83
N PRO A 70 4.41 1.36 -7.98
CA PRO A 70 5.63 0.90 -8.64
C PRO A 70 6.88 1.26 -7.84
N PHE A 71 7.81 0.33 -7.78
CA PHE A 71 9.10 0.56 -7.16
C PHE A 71 10.12 -0.44 -7.72
N GLY A 72 11.10 0.07 -8.47
CA GLY A 72 12.09 -0.79 -9.11
C GLY A 72 11.44 -1.74 -10.12
N ALA A 73 11.90 -2.97 -10.15
CA ALA A 73 11.37 -4.01 -11.04
C ALA A 73 10.05 -4.58 -10.54
N ASN A 74 9.76 -4.36 -9.28
CA ASN A 74 8.54 -4.83 -8.63
C ASN A 74 7.83 -3.63 -8.04
N GLY A 75 7.01 -3.84 -7.04
CA GLY A 75 6.33 -2.75 -6.39
C GLY A 75 5.54 -3.26 -5.21
N TYR A 76 4.61 -2.45 -4.76
CA TYR A 76 3.78 -2.77 -3.60
C TYR A 76 2.33 -2.64 -3.98
N VAL A 77 1.48 -3.29 -3.21
CA VAL A 77 0.04 -3.21 -3.38
C VAL A 77 -0.56 -2.81 -2.05
N ALA A 78 -1.35 -1.74 -2.06
CA ALA A 78 -2.11 -1.31 -0.90
C ALA A 78 -3.55 -1.72 -1.10
N LEU A 79 -4.08 -2.51 -0.18
CA LEU A 79 -5.49 -2.87 -0.17
C LEU A 79 -6.22 -1.90 0.74
N PHE A 80 -7.30 -1.33 0.26
CA PHE A 80 -8.02 -0.31 1.02
C PHE A 80 -9.50 -0.37 0.71
N GLU A 81 -10.29 0.26 1.57
CA GLU A 81 -11.70 0.45 1.30
C GLU A 81 -12.07 1.92 1.53
N ILE A 82 -13.09 2.36 0.82
CA ILE A 82 -13.61 3.71 0.98
C ILE A 82 -14.79 3.61 1.95
N ASP A 83 -14.59 4.11 3.17
CA ASP A 83 -15.57 3.95 4.25
C ASP A 83 -16.79 4.83 4.07
N ASN A 84 -16.55 6.06 3.62
CA ASN A 84 -17.62 7.02 3.42
C ASN A 84 -17.12 8.10 2.46
N ALA A 85 -17.82 9.22 2.40
CA ALA A 85 -17.53 10.27 1.43
C ALA A 85 -16.15 10.91 1.61
N ASP A 86 -15.52 10.76 2.78
CA ASP A 86 -14.27 11.46 3.07
C ASP A 86 -13.19 10.61 3.73
N THR A 87 -13.38 9.32 3.90
CA THR A 87 -12.43 8.48 4.62
C THR A 87 -12.09 7.21 3.84
N VAL A 88 -10.80 6.93 3.78
CA VAL A 88 -10.25 5.71 3.18
C VAL A 88 -9.46 4.97 4.25
N THR A 89 -9.66 3.67 4.37
CA THR A 89 -8.95 2.84 5.34
C THR A 89 -8.06 1.86 4.60
N VAL A 90 -6.75 1.95 4.83
CA VAL A 90 -5.78 1.00 4.27
C VAL A 90 -5.78 -0.24 5.15
N LEU A 91 -6.07 -1.38 4.55
CA LEU A 91 -6.26 -2.64 5.25
C LEU A 91 -4.98 -3.48 5.28
N ALA A 92 -4.17 -3.40 4.23
CA ALA A 92 -2.96 -4.20 4.12
C ALA A 92 -2.01 -3.58 3.11
N LEU A 93 -0.73 -3.86 3.31
CA LEU A 93 0.31 -3.50 2.36
C LEU A 93 1.11 -4.76 2.07
N ARG A 94 1.35 -5.03 0.80
CA ARG A 94 2.06 -6.23 0.39
C ARG A 94 3.06 -5.91 -0.71
N HIS A 95 4.13 -6.66 -0.74
CA HIS A 95 5.02 -6.63 -1.89
C HIS A 95 4.28 -7.28 -3.06
N GLN A 96 4.48 -6.78 -4.26
CA GLN A 96 3.78 -7.25 -5.44
C GLN A 96 3.96 -8.76 -5.66
N ARG A 97 5.13 -9.28 -5.33
CA ARG A 97 5.41 -10.72 -5.43
C ARG A 97 4.61 -11.55 -4.45
N GLU A 98 4.31 -11.01 -3.29
CA GLU A 98 3.50 -11.73 -2.31
C GLU A 98 2.10 -11.98 -2.82
N CYS A 99 1.59 -11.07 -3.65
CA CYS A 99 0.26 -11.21 -4.23
C CYS A 99 0.18 -12.30 -5.27
N ASP A 100 1.31 -12.73 -5.80
CA ASP A 100 1.37 -13.75 -6.85
C ASP A 100 1.34 -15.18 -6.30
N TYR A 101 1.33 -15.34 -4.99
CA TYR A 101 1.36 -16.65 -4.36
C TYR A 101 -0.02 -17.22 -4.04
N HIS A 102 -1.01 -16.78 -4.70
CA HIS A 102 -2.37 -17.26 -4.43
C HIS A 102 -2.83 -18.32 -5.40
#